data_55afc04a16e0567a026332588c4fcf9c
#
_entry.id   55afc04a16e0567a026332588c4fcf9c
#
_cell.length_a   1.000
_cell.length_b   1.000
_cell.length_c   1.000
_cell.angle_alpha   90.00
_cell.angle_beta   90.00
_cell.angle_gamma   90.00
#
_symmetry.space_group_name_H-M   'P 1'
#
loop_
_entity.id
_entity.type
_entity.pdbx_description
1 polymer ?
#
loop_
_entity_poly.entity_id
_entity_poly.type
_entity_poly.pdbx_seq_one_letter_code
_entity_poly.pdbx_strand_id
1 'polypeptide(L)'
;MPDALIPPEVRARLPELRLGARRAVGDRGIGLHRSRSRGAGLEFAQYRAYEPGDEPRQIDWKLYARSDRFFVREAERESPLTVWLLVDASASMAQADRARPDYSRLDAARGIAACIAELALLQGDRFGLVALAQEAPQLLPAAQGARARDRLWLALRAIVAQGRFPQPERLGPAWERIAPGDLVVVLSDGFDDAALDLAERLAAARREVWFIRIVTVEERDFPFSGGHLFRDPETGERLPGDGRALREGFLARFAEAQRACDARLAAAGIAHARHVLDEALDLPLRRLLAGRSMDAA
;
A
#
# COMPACT_ATOMS: atom_id res chain seq x y z
N MET A 1 25.06 1.00 -12.52
CA MET A 1 23.67 1.26 -12.97
C MET A 1 22.78 1.39 -11.74
N PRO A 2 22.63 2.58 -11.13
CA PRO A 2 21.80 2.74 -9.93
C PRO A 2 20.37 3.19 -10.25
N ASP A 3 19.84 2.85 -11.43
CA ASP A 3 18.60 3.51 -11.91
C ASP A 3 17.35 2.63 -11.91
N ALA A 4 17.41 1.41 -11.43
CA ALA A 4 16.24 0.54 -11.35
C ALA A 4 15.57 0.70 -9.98
N LEU A 5 14.32 1.21 -9.96
CA LEU A 5 13.50 1.30 -8.75
C LEU A 5 13.31 -0.05 -8.04
N ILE A 6 13.41 -1.16 -8.78
CA ILE A 6 13.30 -2.53 -8.26
C ILE A 6 14.59 -3.27 -8.62
N PRO A 7 15.38 -3.72 -7.63
CA PRO A 7 16.52 -4.61 -7.86
C PRO A 7 16.10 -5.89 -8.58
N PRO A 8 16.94 -6.45 -9.48
CA PRO A 8 16.60 -7.65 -10.26
C PRO A 8 16.22 -8.85 -9.40
N GLU A 9 16.91 -9.07 -8.30
CA GLU A 9 16.65 -10.14 -7.34
C GLU A 9 15.31 -9.99 -6.62
N VAL A 10 14.87 -8.76 -6.33
CA VAL A 10 13.54 -8.48 -5.78
C VAL A 10 12.50 -8.75 -6.84
N ARG A 11 12.70 -8.25 -8.07
CA ARG A 11 11.76 -8.44 -9.19
C ARG A 11 11.50 -9.91 -9.49
N ALA A 12 12.52 -10.76 -9.41
CA ALA A 12 12.39 -12.19 -9.64
C ALA A 12 11.47 -12.89 -8.65
N ARG A 13 11.35 -12.36 -7.42
CA ARG A 13 10.51 -12.92 -6.35
C ARG A 13 9.07 -12.39 -6.34
N LEU A 14 8.79 -11.25 -7.00
CA LEU A 14 7.45 -10.65 -7.01
C LEU A 14 6.35 -11.59 -7.54
N PRO A 15 6.56 -12.41 -8.60
CA PRO A 15 5.50 -13.28 -9.12
C PRO A 15 4.97 -14.32 -8.11
N GLU A 16 5.69 -14.58 -7.02
CA GLU A 16 5.26 -15.48 -5.94
C GLU A 16 4.21 -14.83 -5.02
N LEU A 17 4.07 -13.51 -5.06
CA LEU A 17 3.18 -12.74 -4.21
C LEU A 17 1.84 -12.48 -4.92
N ARG A 18 0.76 -12.34 -4.14
CA ARG A 18 -0.57 -11.98 -4.65
C ARG A 18 -1.15 -10.85 -3.81
N LEU A 19 -1.44 -9.73 -4.47
CA LEU A 19 -2.28 -8.71 -3.86
C LEU A 19 -3.71 -9.25 -3.84
N GLY A 20 -4.37 -9.15 -2.71
CA GLY A 20 -5.78 -9.51 -2.60
C GLY A 20 -6.46 -8.50 -1.69
N ALA A 21 -7.62 -7.96 -2.06
CA ALA A 21 -8.43 -7.23 -1.10
C ALA A 21 -9.03 -8.19 -0.07
N ARG A 22 -9.09 -7.81 1.21
CA ARG A 22 -9.95 -8.48 2.17
C ARG A 22 -11.38 -8.33 1.65
N ARG A 23 -11.94 -9.37 1.04
CA ARG A 23 -13.40 -9.44 0.93
C ARG A 23 -13.90 -9.40 2.37
N ALA A 24 -14.70 -8.41 2.70
CA ALA A 24 -15.37 -8.36 3.99
C ALA A 24 -16.14 -9.66 4.17
N VAL A 25 -15.58 -10.58 4.95
CA VAL A 25 -16.29 -11.75 5.47
C VAL A 25 -17.29 -11.19 6.47
N GLY A 26 -18.48 -10.80 5.99
CA GLY A 26 -19.48 -10.25 6.89
C GLY A 26 -20.70 -9.60 6.24
N ASP A 27 -20.83 -9.57 4.93
CA ASP A 27 -22.08 -9.10 4.32
C ASP A 27 -22.92 -10.29 3.80
N ARG A 28 -23.53 -11.05 4.73
CA ARG A 28 -24.74 -11.82 4.45
C ARG A 28 -25.96 -10.90 4.34
N GLY A 29 -25.73 -9.70 3.86
CA GLY A 29 -26.75 -8.74 3.50
C GLY A 29 -27.11 -8.92 2.03
N ILE A 30 -28.32 -9.35 1.75
CA ILE A 30 -29.03 -9.23 0.47
C ILE A 30 -28.98 -7.74 0.07
N GLY A 31 -27.96 -7.33 -0.69
CA GLY A 31 -27.70 -5.94 -1.11
C GLY A 31 -27.11 -5.89 -2.51
N LEU A 32 -27.96 -5.67 -3.46
CA LEU A 32 -27.88 -5.24 -4.84
C LEU A 32 -26.70 -4.31 -5.19
N HIS A 33 -25.48 -4.83 -5.33
CA HIS A 33 -24.45 -4.20 -6.19
C HIS A 33 -23.53 -5.28 -6.77
N ARG A 34 -24.11 -6.13 -7.63
CA ARG A 34 -23.35 -6.94 -8.57
C ARG A 34 -22.85 -6.03 -9.68
N SER A 35 -21.55 -5.75 -9.70
CA SER A 35 -20.93 -5.09 -10.84
C SER A 35 -21.06 -5.99 -12.07
N ARG A 36 -21.92 -5.60 -13.01
CA ARG A 36 -22.05 -6.23 -14.32
C ARG A 36 -20.95 -5.71 -15.23
N SER A 37 -19.77 -6.30 -15.21
CA SER A 37 -18.74 -6.05 -16.21
C SER A 37 -18.50 -7.30 -17.05
N ARG A 38 -18.71 -7.22 -18.38
CA ARG A 38 -18.55 -8.32 -19.34
C ARG A 38 -17.15 -8.33 -19.97
N GLY A 39 -16.47 -9.48 -20.02
CA GLY A 39 -15.21 -9.70 -20.76
C GLY A 39 -14.70 -11.14 -20.67
N ALA A 40 -13.87 -11.55 -21.59
CA ALA A 40 -13.44 -12.93 -21.81
C ALA A 40 -12.40 -13.40 -20.77
N GLY A 41 -12.72 -14.48 -20.05
CA GLY A 41 -11.90 -15.11 -19.03
C GLY A 41 -12.79 -15.59 -17.88
N LEU A 42 -13.64 -16.59 -18.14
CA LEU A 42 -14.72 -16.98 -17.23
C LEU A 42 -14.29 -18.21 -16.44
N GLU A 43 -13.98 -18.07 -15.15
CA GLU A 43 -14.11 -19.19 -14.24
C GLU A 43 -15.59 -19.39 -13.87
N PHE A 44 -16.04 -20.64 -13.96
CA PHE A 44 -17.41 -21.03 -13.63
C PHE A 44 -17.63 -20.86 -12.13
N ALA A 45 -18.57 -20.00 -11.73
CA ALA A 45 -18.91 -19.80 -10.32
C ALA A 45 -20.11 -20.64 -9.89
N GLN A 46 -21.25 -20.49 -10.58
CA GLN A 46 -22.47 -21.24 -10.27
C GLN A 46 -23.50 -21.23 -11.40
N TYR A 47 -24.48 -22.13 -11.31
CA TYR A 47 -25.67 -22.07 -12.12
C TYR A 47 -26.78 -21.29 -11.39
N ARG A 48 -27.41 -20.37 -12.09
CA ARG A 48 -28.62 -19.67 -11.66
C ARG A 48 -29.79 -20.01 -12.60
N ALA A 49 -30.99 -20.09 -12.06
CA ALA A 49 -32.15 -20.19 -12.91
C ALA A 49 -32.24 -18.97 -13.87
N TYR A 50 -32.64 -19.23 -15.10
CA TYR A 50 -32.88 -18.19 -16.10
C TYR A 50 -34.02 -17.28 -15.65
N GLU A 51 -33.84 -15.98 -15.80
CA GLU A 51 -34.86 -14.96 -15.61
C GLU A 51 -35.09 -14.19 -16.92
N PRO A 52 -36.34 -13.73 -17.17
CA PRO A 52 -36.64 -12.91 -18.34
C PRO A 52 -35.75 -11.67 -18.39
N GLY A 53 -34.96 -11.53 -19.47
CA GLY A 53 -33.96 -10.47 -19.63
C GLY A 53 -32.52 -10.96 -19.63
N ASP A 54 -32.27 -12.20 -19.27
CA ASP A 54 -30.96 -12.83 -19.42
C ASP A 54 -30.65 -13.08 -20.92
N GLU A 55 -29.37 -13.02 -21.25
CA GLU A 55 -28.90 -13.25 -22.62
C GLU A 55 -28.99 -14.74 -22.96
N PRO A 56 -29.75 -15.17 -24.00
CA PRO A 56 -29.94 -16.59 -24.34
C PRO A 56 -28.63 -17.36 -24.61
N ARG A 57 -27.55 -16.64 -24.97
CA ARG A 57 -26.19 -17.22 -25.18
C ARG A 57 -25.54 -17.73 -23.90
N GLN A 58 -26.02 -17.30 -22.73
CA GLN A 58 -25.49 -17.70 -21.42
C GLN A 58 -26.20 -18.93 -20.88
N ILE A 59 -27.27 -19.41 -21.55
CA ILE A 59 -28.00 -20.62 -21.17
C ILE A 59 -27.09 -21.85 -21.39
N ASP A 60 -26.97 -22.70 -20.38
CA ASP A 60 -26.30 -23.99 -20.51
C ASP A 60 -27.26 -25.02 -21.11
N TRP A 61 -27.19 -25.18 -22.42
CA TRP A 61 -28.02 -26.11 -23.18
C TRP A 61 -27.79 -27.58 -22.81
N LYS A 62 -26.60 -27.93 -22.28
CA LYS A 62 -26.30 -29.28 -21.79
C LYS A 62 -27.02 -29.57 -20.49
N LEU A 63 -27.12 -28.58 -19.62
CA LEU A 63 -27.84 -28.70 -18.35
C LEU A 63 -29.35 -28.69 -18.60
N TYR A 64 -29.84 -27.86 -19.53
CA TYR A 64 -31.23 -27.87 -19.99
C TYR A 64 -31.65 -29.26 -20.49
N ALA A 65 -30.85 -29.90 -21.35
CA ALA A 65 -31.17 -31.24 -21.90
C ALA A 65 -31.23 -32.33 -20.82
N ARG A 66 -30.73 -32.12 -19.61
CA ARG A 66 -30.73 -33.09 -18.50
C ARG A 66 -31.76 -32.79 -17.44
N SER A 67 -32.16 -31.54 -17.26
CA SER A 67 -32.97 -31.08 -16.15
C SER A 67 -34.34 -30.50 -16.57
N ASP A 68 -34.51 -30.27 -17.87
CA ASP A 68 -35.65 -29.55 -18.48
C ASP A 68 -35.94 -28.17 -17.86
N ARG A 69 -34.85 -27.54 -17.34
CA ARG A 69 -34.88 -26.22 -16.74
C ARG A 69 -33.79 -25.36 -17.34
N PHE A 70 -34.09 -24.09 -17.58
CA PHE A 70 -33.14 -23.13 -18.08
C PHE A 70 -32.22 -22.62 -16.96
N PHE A 71 -30.93 -22.84 -17.09
CA PHE A 71 -29.92 -22.31 -16.20
C PHE A 71 -28.93 -21.44 -16.99
N VAL A 72 -28.58 -20.32 -16.40
CA VAL A 72 -27.56 -19.42 -16.91
C VAL A 72 -26.25 -19.68 -16.15
N ARG A 73 -25.15 -19.77 -16.90
CA ARG A 73 -23.82 -19.77 -16.29
C ARG A 73 -23.51 -18.41 -15.74
N GLU A 74 -23.50 -18.28 -14.41
CA GLU A 74 -22.89 -17.13 -13.76
C GLU A 74 -21.39 -17.39 -13.65
N ALA A 75 -20.63 -16.50 -14.29
CA ALA A 75 -19.19 -16.44 -14.07
C ALA A 75 -18.91 -15.32 -13.09
N GLU A 76 -18.30 -15.64 -11.98
CA GLU A 76 -17.80 -14.63 -11.06
C GLU A 76 -16.60 -13.96 -11.72
N ARG A 77 -16.75 -12.69 -12.04
CA ARG A 77 -15.63 -11.84 -12.46
C ARG A 77 -15.06 -11.20 -11.23
N GLU A 78 -13.86 -11.53 -10.92
CA GLU A 78 -13.06 -10.67 -10.06
C GLU A 78 -12.90 -9.33 -10.78
N SER A 79 -13.56 -8.30 -10.26
CA SER A 79 -13.31 -6.94 -10.72
C SER A 79 -11.85 -6.59 -10.39
N PRO A 80 -11.09 -6.00 -11.33
CA PRO A 80 -9.72 -5.60 -11.05
C PRO A 80 -9.65 -4.76 -9.78
N LEU A 81 -8.73 -5.11 -8.89
CA LEU A 81 -8.45 -4.32 -7.70
C LEU A 81 -7.89 -2.97 -8.13
N THR A 82 -8.27 -1.90 -7.44
CA THR A 82 -7.60 -0.60 -7.57
C THR A 82 -6.69 -0.38 -6.37
N VAL A 83 -5.40 -0.20 -6.65
CA VAL A 83 -4.35 0.01 -5.64
C VAL A 83 -3.90 1.46 -5.68
N TRP A 84 -3.99 2.15 -4.57
CA TRP A 84 -3.50 3.50 -4.40
C TRP A 84 -2.23 3.52 -3.57
N LEU A 85 -1.17 4.09 -4.11
CA LEU A 85 0.13 4.25 -3.47
C LEU A 85 0.21 5.68 -2.92
N LEU A 86 0.16 5.82 -1.61
CA LEU A 86 0.30 7.10 -0.92
C LEU A 86 1.73 7.19 -0.39
N VAL A 87 2.55 8.02 -1.01
CA VAL A 87 3.97 8.20 -0.66
C VAL A 87 4.14 9.50 0.10
N ASP A 88 4.56 9.40 1.34
CA ASP A 88 4.96 10.54 2.14
C ASP A 88 6.17 11.24 1.50
N ALA A 89 6.05 12.54 1.29
CA ALA A 89 7.09 13.39 0.71
C ALA A 89 7.53 14.51 1.68
N SER A 90 7.33 14.33 3.00
CA SER A 90 7.84 15.23 4.02
C SER A 90 9.37 15.21 4.08
N ALA A 91 9.96 16.23 4.69
CA ALA A 91 11.42 16.37 4.76
C ALA A 91 12.11 15.22 5.51
N SER A 92 11.43 14.58 6.46
CA SER A 92 11.91 13.41 7.21
C SER A 92 12.18 12.22 6.29
N MET A 93 11.46 12.10 5.17
CA MET A 93 11.67 11.05 4.18
C MET A 93 12.98 11.19 3.37
N ALA A 94 13.64 12.35 3.42
CA ALA A 94 14.98 12.53 2.84
C ALA A 94 16.08 11.88 3.69
N GLN A 95 15.78 11.41 4.90
CA GLN A 95 16.78 10.83 5.77
C GLN A 95 17.31 9.50 5.23
N ALA A 96 18.63 9.35 5.29
CA ALA A 96 19.38 8.15 4.92
C ALA A 96 20.34 7.76 6.04
N ASP A 97 20.78 6.50 6.05
CA ASP A 97 21.83 6.03 6.96
C ASP A 97 23.20 6.61 6.53
N ARG A 98 24.05 6.91 7.50
CA ARG A 98 25.42 7.41 7.24
C ARG A 98 26.27 6.42 6.46
N ALA A 99 26.00 5.13 6.64
CA ALA A 99 26.66 4.06 5.88
C ALA A 99 26.21 4.00 4.42
N ARG A 100 25.04 4.58 4.09
CA ARG A 100 24.47 4.59 2.73
C ARG A 100 23.76 5.91 2.46
N PRO A 101 24.47 7.04 2.36
CA PRO A 101 23.91 8.39 2.30
C PRO A 101 23.11 8.67 1.02
N ASP A 102 23.27 7.89 -0.02
CA ASP A 102 22.60 7.96 -1.33
C ASP A 102 21.32 7.10 -1.39
N TYR A 103 20.87 6.52 -0.28
CA TYR A 103 19.65 5.74 -0.22
C TYR A 103 18.79 6.17 0.97
N SER A 104 17.81 6.98 0.70
CA SER A 104 16.92 7.58 1.69
C SER A 104 15.68 6.72 1.94
N ARG A 105 14.89 7.09 2.97
CA ARG A 105 13.54 6.54 3.19
C ARG A 105 12.65 6.74 1.97
N LEU A 106 12.76 7.90 1.30
CA LEU A 106 11.99 8.14 0.09
C LEU A 106 12.38 7.18 -1.04
N ASP A 107 13.67 6.82 -1.17
CA ASP A 107 14.10 5.86 -2.17
C ASP A 107 13.57 4.46 -1.88
N ALA A 108 13.55 4.06 -0.62
CA ALA A 108 12.88 2.82 -0.20
C ALA A 108 11.37 2.85 -0.48
N ALA A 109 10.68 3.96 -0.17
CA ALA A 109 9.26 4.15 -0.46
C ALA A 109 8.96 4.03 -1.96
N ARG A 110 9.78 4.66 -2.81
CA ARG A 110 9.67 4.56 -4.27
C ARG A 110 9.85 3.12 -4.75
N GLY A 111 10.84 2.42 -4.21
CA GLY A 111 11.12 1.03 -4.55
C GLY A 111 9.97 0.10 -4.15
N ILE A 112 9.44 0.23 -2.93
CA ILE A 112 8.30 -0.56 -2.46
C ILE A 112 7.04 -0.24 -3.27
N ALA A 113 6.76 1.04 -3.55
CA ALA A 113 5.66 1.46 -4.40
C ALA A 113 5.77 0.86 -5.82
N ALA A 114 6.98 0.84 -6.39
CA ALA A 114 7.24 0.21 -7.69
C ALA A 114 7.01 -1.31 -7.64
N CYS A 115 7.39 -2.00 -6.56
CA CYS A 115 7.13 -3.44 -6.36
C CYS A 115 5.62 -3.72 -6.34
N ILE A 116 4.84 -2.92 -5.61
CA ILE A 116 3.37 -3.08 -5.55
C ILE A 116 2.73 -2.83 -6.91
N ALA A 117 3.15 -1.80 -7.64
CA ALA A 117 2.66 -1.52 -8.98
C ALA A 117 3.00 -2.63 -9.98
N GLU A 118 4.18 -3.24 -9.87
CA GLU A 118 4.57 -4.40 -10.68
C GLU A 118 3.69 -5.62 -10.36
N LEU A 119 3.39 -5.87 -9.07
CA LEU A 119 2.45 -6.91 -8.66
C LEU A 119 1.04 -6.66 -9.22
N ALA A 120 0.53 -5.44 -9.08
CA ALA A 120 -0.76 -5.04 -9.63
C ALA A 120 -0.80 -5.23 -11.16
N LEU A 121 0.29 -4.86 -11.86
CA LEU A 121 0.42 -5.07 -13.30
C LEU A 121 0.35 -6.56 -13.68
N LEU A 122 1.07 -7.42 -12.95
CA LEU A 122 1.09 -8.88 -13.19
C LEU A 122 -0.28 -9.53 -12.96
N GLN A 123 -1.09 -8.96 -12.07
CA GLN A 123 -2.44 -9.42 -11.76
C GLN A 123 -3.54 -8.79 -12.61
N GLY A 124 -3.18 -7.83 -13.47
CA GLY A 124 -4.14 -7.11 -14.28
C GLY A 124 -4.94 -6.07 -13.49
N ASP A 125 -4.44 -5.64 -12.33
CA ASP A 125 -5.06 -4.65 -11.47
C ASP A 125 -4.75 -3.21 -11.91
N ARG A 126 -5.51 -2.25 -11.37
CA ARG A 126 -5.29 -0.81 -11.57
C ARG A 126 -4.44 -0.27 -10.43
N PHE A 127 -3.60 0.70 -10.73
CA PHE A 127 -2.78 1.37 -9.71
C PHE A 127 -2.64 2.86 -9.99
N GLY A 128 -2.66 3.64 -8.91
CA GLY A 128 -2.48 5.09 -8.91
C GLY A 128 -1.53 5.54 -7.83
N LEU A 129 -1.12 6.81 -7.86
CA LEU A 129 -0.16 7.40 -6.92
C LEU A 129 -0.69 8.72 -6.37
N VAL A 130 -0.45 8.93 -5.09
CA VAL A 130 -0.57 10.24 -4.44
C VAL A 130 0.74 10.50 -3.70
N ALA A 131 1.53 11.49 -4.16
CA ALA A 131 2.64 11.99 -3.37
C ALA A 131 2.10 13.02 -2.36
N LEU A 132 2.27 12.72 -1.08
CA LEU A 132 1.76 13.51 0.04
C LEU A 132 2.75 14.65 0.36
N ALA A 133 2.74 15.69 -0.47
CA ALA A 133 3.58 16.88 -0.32
C ALA A 133 2.82 18.00 0.39
N GLN A 134 3.52 18.80 1.17
CA GLN A 134 2.96 19.85 2.04
C GLN A 134 2.05 20.85 1.32
N GLU A 135 2.47 21.34 0.16
CA GLU A 135 1.72 22.41 -0.54
C GLU A 135 0.51 21.87 -1.31
N ALA A 136 0.73 20.81 -2.09
CA ALA A 136 -0.34 20.15 -2.84
C ALA A 136 0.04 18.69 -3.10
N PRO A 137 -0.84 17.72 -2.77
CA PRO A 137 -0.65 16.35 -3.16
C PRO A 137 -0.57 16.21 -4.68
N GLN A 138 0.44 15.50 -5.16
CA GLN A 138 0.57 15.19 -6.58
C GLN A 138 -0.17 13.89 -6.87
N LEU A 139 -1.19 13.96 -7.71
CA LEU A 139 -2.06 12.82 -8.03
C LEU A 139 -1.75 12.29 -9.43
N LEU A 140 -1.44 10.99 -9.52
CA LEU A 140 -1.47 10.21 -10.75
C LEU A 140 -2.71 9.29 -10.72
N PRO A 141 -3.70 9.48 -11.59
CA PRO A 141 -4.92 8.68 -11.59
C PRO A 141 -4.63 7.19 -11.80
N ALA A 142 -5.43 6.33 -11.13
CA ALA A 142 -5.30 4.90 -11.26
C ALA A 142 -5.59 4.43 -12.70
N ALA A 143 -4.64 3.69 -13.26
CA ALA A 143 -4.72 3.13 -14.59
C ALA A 143 -4.09 1.73 -14.62
N GLN A 144 -4.24 1.01 -15.73
CA GLN A 144 -3.81 -0.38 -15.91
C GLN A 144 -2.79 -0.48 -17.03
N GLY A 145 -1.94 -1.51 -16.96
CA GLY A 145 -1.04 -1.90 -18.05
C GLY A 145 0.34 -1.22 -18.02
N ALA A 146 1.21 -1.63 -18.96
CA ALA A 146 2.62 -1.24 -18.97
C ALA A 146 2.84 0.28 -19.10
N ARG A 147 2.03 0.97 -19.90
CA ARG A 147 2.10 2.43 -20.03
C ARG A 147 1.77 3.17 -18.74
N ALA A 148 0.85 2.61 -17.92
CA ALA A 148 0.53 3.16 -16.60
C ALA A 148 1.72 2.98 -15.64
N ARG A 149 2.36 1.80 -15.65
CA ARG A 149 3.58 1.53 -14.89
C ARG A 149 4.69 2.52 -15.25
N ASP A 150 4.96 2.75 -16.52
CA ASP A 150 6.04 3.64 -16.95
C ASP A 150 5.79 5.09 -16.50
N ARG A 151 4.53 5.56 -16.57
CA ARG A 151 4.12 6.87 -16.04
C ARG A 151 4.28 6.93 -14.52
N LEU A 152 3.90 5.87 -13.81
CA LEU A 152 4.08 5.79 -12.36
C LEU A 152 5.56 5.87 -11.98
N TRP A 153 6.44 5.18 -12.68
CA TRP A 153 7.88 5.21 -12.41
C TRP A 153 8.48 6.60 -12.62
N LEU A 154 8.06 7.31 -13.65
CA LEU A 154 8.44 8.71 -13.85
C LEU A 154 7.93 9.59 -12.72
N ALA A 155 6.68 9.43 -12.31
CA ALA A 155 6.10 10.20 -11.20
C ALA A 155 6.80 9.89 -9.87
N LEU A 156 7.10 8.62 -9.56
CA LEU A 156 7.85 8.25 -8.35
C LEU A 156 9.24 8.91 -8.30
N ARG A 157 9.95 8.96 -9.43
CA ARG A 157 11.28 9.63 -9.50
C ARG A 157 11.19 11.14 -9.33
N ALA A 158 10.09 11.75 -9.72
CA ALA A 158 9.86 13.18 -9.62
C ALA A 158 9.49 13.66 -8.19
N ILE A 159 9.10 12.75 -7.28
CA ILE A 159 8.80 13.13 -5.91
C ILE A 159 10.07 13.69 -5.25
N VAL A 160 9.94 14.77 -4.51
CA VAL A 160 11.02 15.36 -3.72
C VAL A 160 10.57 15.43 -2.26
N ALA A 161 11.41 14.93 -1.36
CA ALA A 161 11.14 15.02 0.07
C ALA A 161 11.43 16.43 0.58
N GLN A 162 10.38 17.15 0.98
CA GLN A 162 10.49 18.52 1.49
C GLN A 162 9.28 18.94 2.30
N GLY A 163 9.47 19.90 3.20
CA GLY A 163 8.38 20.45 4.03
C GLY A 163 7.84 19.44 5.04
N ARG A 164 6.58 19.60 5.42
CA ARG A 164 5.87 18.77 6.38
C ARG A 164 4.86 17.87 5.67
N PHE A 165 4.29 16.92 6.41
CA PHE A 165 3.14 16.16 5.95
C PHE A 165 1.96 17.10 5.63
N PRO A 166 1.17 16.85 4.57
CA PRO A 166 0.10 17.75 4.15
C PRO A 166 -1.04 17.80 5.16
N GLN A 167 -1.63 18.97 5.35
CA GLN A 167 -2.81 19.12 6.18
C GLN A 167 -4.03 18.40 5.56
N PRO A 168 -4.95 17.85 6.39
CA PRO A 168 -6.11 17.08 5.94
C PRO A 168 -6.97 17.77 4.88
N GLU A 169 -7.10 19.09 4.96
CA GLU A 169 -7.91 19.91 4.04
C GLU A 169 -7.38 19.84 2.59
N ARG A 170 -6.09 19.60 2.42
CA ARG A 170 -5.44 19.51 1.10
C ARG A 170 -5.59 18.13 0.46
N LEU A 171 -6.05 17.13 1.20
CA LEU A 171 -6.20 15.76 0.73
C LEU A 171 -7.54 15.49 0.02
N GLY A 172 -8.45 16.47 -0.02
CA GLY A 172 -9.77 16.34 -0.64
C GLY A 172 -9.75 15.74 -2.04
N PRO A 173 -8.96 16.27 -2.99
CA PRO A 173 -8.93 15.76 -4.36
C PRO A 173 -8.44 14.29 -4.48
N ALA A 174 -7.54 13.86 -3.59
CA ALA A 174 -7.10 12.47 -3.51
C ALA A 174 -8.19 11.58 -2.91
N TRP A 175 -8.85 12.06 -1.86
CA TRP A 175 -9.91 11.36 -1.17
C TRP A 175 -11.10 11.01 -2.09
N GLU A 176 -11.51 11.95 -2.94
CA GLU A 176 -12.61 11.76 -3.90
C GLU A 176 -12.30 10.68 -4.97
N ARG A 177 -11.02 10.43 -5.23
CA ARG A 177 -10.58 9.45 -6.24
C ARG A 177 -10.43 8.04 -5.68
N ILE A 178 -10.24 7.89 -4.39
CA ILE A 178 -10.07 6.61 -3.71
C ILE A 178 -11.44 6.09 -3.30
N ALA A 179 -11.94 5.06 -3.98
CA ALA A 179 -13.28 4.51 -3.72
C ALA A 179 -13.30 3.57 -2.50
N PRO A 180 -14.45 3.37 -1.86
CA PRO A 180 -14.63 2.26 -0.92
C PRO A 180 -14.30 0.91 -1.58
N GLY A 181 -13.55 0.06 -0.87
CA GLY A 181 -13.08 -1.22 -1.40
C GLY A 181 -11.76 -1.17 -2.17
N ASP A 182 -11.22 0.03 -2.48
CA ASP A 182 -9.86 0.14 -3.00
C ASP A 182 -8.82 -0.23 -1.92
N LEU A 183 -7.70 -0.79 -2.35
CA LEU A 183 -6.52 -0.99 -1.51
C LEU A 183 -5.68 0.29 -1.50
N VAL A 184 -5.42 0.81 -0.32
CA VAL A 184 -4.57 1.99 -0.12
C VAL A 184 -3.31 1.57 0.63
N VAL A 185 -2.14 1.82 0.06
CA VAL A 185 -0.86 1.57 0.71
C VAL A 185 -0.19 2.88 1.05
N VAL A 186 -0.06 3.15 2.34
CA VAL A 186 0.63 4.33 2.88
C VAL A 186 2.08 3.97 3.16
N LEU A 187 2.99 4.75 2.61
CA LEU A 187 4.44 4.61 2.73
C LEU A 187 4.98 5.88 3.41
N SER A 188 5.33 5.77 4.71
CA SER A 188 5.76 6.90 5.55
C SER A 188 6.74 6.40 6.61
N ASP A 189 7.45 7.30 7.27
CA ASP A 189 8.20 6.96 8.49
C ASP A 189 7.30 6.82 9.72
N GLY A 190 6.08 7.36 9.65
CA GLY A 190 5.07 7.27 10.71
C GLY A 190 5.39 8.08 11.96
N PHE A 191 6.24 9.12 11.84
CA PHE A 191 6.52 10.03 12.96
C PHE A 191 5.49 11.15 13.08
N ASP A 192 4.84 11.55 11.98
CA ASP A 192 3.77 12.52 12.01
C ASP A 192 2.42 11.82 12.27
N ASP A 193 1.74 12.22 13.35
CA ASP A 193 0.40 11.70 13.67
C ASP A 193 -0.61 11.91 12.53
N ALA A 194 -0.45 12.94 11.71
CA ALA A 194 -1.31 13.19 10.57
C ALA A 194 -1.28 12.06 9.53
N ALA A 195 -0.16 11.33 9.39
CA ALA A 195 -0.07 10.16 8.52
C ALA A 195 -0.91 8.99 9.06
N LEU A 196 -0.91 8.80 10.37
CA LEU A 196 -1.73 7.79 11.06
C LEU A 196 -3.21 8.16 11.00
N ASP A 197 -3.55 9.44 11.28
CA ASP A 197 -4.91 9.98 11.19
C ASP A 197 -5.50 9.77 9.77
N LEU A 198 -4.70 10.02 8.72
CA LEU A 198 -5.10 9.76 7.35
C LEU A 198 -5.42 8.29 7.12
N ALA A 199 -4.55 7.38 7.58
CA ALA A 199 -4.74 5.94 7.43
C ALA A 199 -6.02 5.47 8.14
N GLU A 200 -6.25 5.92 9.38
CA GLU A 200 -7.45 5.60 10.16
C GLU A 200 -8.74 6.11 9.49
N ARG A 201 -8.73 7.34 9.00
CA ARG A 201 -9.87 7.91 8.26
C ARG A 201 -10.18 7.14 6.98
N LEU A 202 -9.16 6.69 6.25
CA LEU A 202 -9.32 5.85 5.06
C LEU A 202 -9.94 4.49 5.43
N ALA A 203 -9.46 3.84 6.49
CA ALA A 203 -9.99 2.58 6.97
C ALA A 203 -11.45 2.72 7.46
N ALA A 204 -11.75 3.74 8.25
CA ALA A 204 -13.11 4.05 8.71
C ALA A 204 -14.08 4.31 7.55
N ALA A 205 -13.59 4.82 6.43
CA ALA A 205 -14.35 5.04 5.20
C ALA A 205 -14.36 3.81 4.25
N ARG A 206 -14.16 2.61 4.79
CA ARG A 206 -14.25 1.31 4.10
C ARG A 206 -13.23 1.12 2.97
N ARG A 207 -12.05 1.74 3.04
CA ARG A 207 -10.91 1.40 2.21
C ARG A 207 -10.10 0.33 2.93
N GLU A 208 -9.54 -0.61 2.19
CA GLU A 208 -8.54 -1.50 2.76
C GLU A 208 -7.21 -0.73 2.85
N VAL A 209 -6.63 -0.63 4.05
CA VAL A 209 -5.42 0.16 4.25
C VAL A 209 -4.26 -0.72 4.70
N TRP A 210 -3.13 -0.56 4.02
CA TRP A 210 -1.85 -1.08 4.44
C TRP A 210 -0.95 0.10 4.82
N PHE A 211 -0.27 -0.01 5.94
CA PHE A 211 0.69 1.00 6.38
C PHE A 211 2.09 0.38 6.46
N ILE A 212 3.01 0.88 5.64
CA ILE A 212 4.41 0.43 5.65
C ILE A 212 5.26 1.55 6.22
N ARG A 213 5.77 1.33 7.44
CA ARG A 213 6.72 2.25 8.07
C ARG A 213 8.13 2.02 7.56
N ILE A 214 8.81 3.10 7.20
CA ILE A 214 10.17 3.08 6.68
C ILE A 214 11.10 3.70 7.72
N VAL A 215 12.04 2.89 8.20
CA VAL A 215 12.92 3.19 9.33
C VAL A 215 14.37 3.05 8.88
N THR A 216 15.25 3.92 9.35
CA THR A 216 16.68 3.80 9.12
C THR A 216 17.31 2.73 10.02
N VAL A 217 18.48 2.21 9.62
CA VAL A 217 19.29 1.31 10.47
C VAL A 217 19.75 2.05 11.73
N GLU A 218 20.06 3.34 11.58
CA GLU A 218 20.51 4.17 12.70
C GLU A 218 19.40 4.36 13.75
N GLU A 219 18.15 4.40 13.37
CA GLU A 219 17.02 4.43 14.31
C GLU A 219 16.79 3.08 14.99
N ARG A 220 16.96 1.99 14.25
CA ARG A 220 16.82 0.64 14.81
C ARG A 220 17.93 0.33 15.83
N ASP A 221 19.17 0.65 15.51
CA ASP A 221 20.36 0.17 16.22
C ASP A 221 21.05 1.23 17.06
N PHE A 222 20.83 2.52 16.78
CA PHE A 222 21.48 3.67 17.39
C PHE A 222 23.00 3.49 17.53
N PRO A 223 23.77 3.40 16.44
CA PRO A 223 25.19 3.06 16.46
C PRO A 223 26.10 4.24 16.81
N PHE A 224 25.56 5.28 17.42
CA PHE A 224 26.30 6.49 17.73
C PHE A 224 27.12 6.33 19.02
N SER A 225 28.38 6.82 19.00
CA SER A 225 29.29 6.83 20.12
C SER A 225 30.05 8.16 20.19
N GLY A 226 30.15 8.76 21.39
CA GLY A 226 30.75 10.07 21.59
C GLY A 226 29.82 11.24 21.28
N GLY A 227 30.41 12.45 21.16
CA GLY A 227 29.63 13.67 20.94
C GLY A 227 29.11 13.77 19.53
N HIS A 228 27.79 13.98 19.41
CA HIS A 228 27.08 14.20 18.15
C HIS A 228 26.21 15.44 18.23
N LEU A 229 25.92 16.02 17.07
CA LEU A 229 24.92 17.05 16.88
C LEU A 229 23.75 16.44 16.08
N PHE A 230 22.69 16.05 16.77
CA PHE A 230 21.48 15.55 16.12
C PHE A 230 20.67 16.72 15.57
N ARG A 231 20.07 16.54 14.42
CA ARG A 231 19.24 17.56 13.75
C ARG A 231 17.89 17.00 13.39
N ASP A 232 16.84 17.72 13.75
CA ASP A 232 15.50 17.46 13.28
C ASP A 232 15.37 17.88 11.80
N PRO A 233 14.97 16.98 10.89
CA PRO A 233 14.88 17.29 9.46
C PRO A 233 13.75 18.27 9.12
N GLU A 234 12.69 18.35 9.93
CA GLU A 234 11.53 19.21 9.65
C GLU A 234 11.65 20.60 10.26
N THR A 235 12.14 20.69 11.49
CA THR A 235 12.29 21.97 12.20
C THR A 235 13.67 22.58 12.05
N GLY A 236 14.67 21.76 11.72
CA GLY A 236 16.08 22.16 11.67
C GLY A 236 16.71 22.34 13.06
N GLU A 237 15.98 22.06 14.14
CA GLU A 237 16.49 22.13 15.50
C GLU A 237 17.70 21.20 15.69
N ARG A 238 18.68 21.65 16.48
CA ARG A 238 19.93 20.91 16.72
C ARG A 238 20.05 20.60 18.20
N LEU A 239 20.26 19.34 18.50
CA LEU A 239 20.41 18.84 19.88
C LEU A 239 21.81 18.19 20.02
N PRO A 240 22.73 18.78 20.79
CA PRO A 240 24.00 18.13 21.11
C PRO A 240 23.79 17.01 22.11
N GLY A 241 24.52 15.90 21.95
CA GLY A 241 24.41 14.79 22.90
C GLY A 241 25.55 13.78 22.75
N ASP A 242 25.81 13.04 23.82
CA ASP A 242 26.70 11.89 23.80
C ASP A 242 25.94 10.65 23.38
N GLY A 243 26.36 10.03 22.26
CA GLY A 243 25.65 8.88 21.68
C GLY A 243 25.56 7.68 22.64
N ARG A 244 26.60 7.41 23.45
CA ARG A 244 26.59 6.30 24.39
C ARG A 244 25.59 6.55 25.54
N ALA A 245 25.59 7.76 26.06
CA ALA A 245 24.70 8.15 27.16
C ALA A 245 23.23 8.17 26.72
N LEU A 246 22.96 8.53 25.46
CA LEU A 246 21.60 8.62 24.92
C LEU A 246 21.03 7.28 24.44
N ARG A 247 21.88 6.28 24.13
CA ARG A 247 21.51 5.05 23.42
C ARG A 247 20.38 4.28 24.07
N GLU A 248 20.51 3.95 25.33
CA GLU A 248 19.52 3.13 26.05
C GLU A 248 18.16 3.85 26.11
N GLY A 249 18.16 5.12 26.50
CA GLY A 249 16.95 5.93 26.56
C GLY A 249 16.30 6.16 25.20
N PHE A 250 17.09 6.29 24.13
CA PHE A 250 16.57 6.41 22.78
C PHE A 250 15.90 5.11 22.32
N LEU A 251 16.60 3.98 22.44
CA LEU A 251 16.06 2.67 22.00
C LEU A 251 14.79 2.29 22.76
N ALA A 252 14.72 2.59 24.07
CA ALA A 252 13.52 2.35 24.87
C ALA A 252 12.33 3.17 24.38
N ARG A 253 12.51 4.49 24.20
CA ARG A 253 11.45 5.39 23.71
C ARG A 253 11.06 5.07 22.27
N PHE A 254 12.04 4.77 21.41
CA PHE A 254 11.77 4.37 20.03
C PHE A 254 10.94 3.08 19.97
N ALA A 255 11.30 2.07 20.74
CA ALA A 255 10.53 0.82 20.83
C ALA A 255 9.11 1.04 21.38
N GLU A 256 8.94 1.94 22.35
CA GLU A 256 7.63 2.32 22.88
C GLU A 256 6.78 3.02 21.84
N ALA A 257 7.32 4.02 21.13
CA ALA A 257 6.64 4.72 20.05
C ALA A 257 6.23 3.76 18.91
N GLN A 258 7.12 2.80 18.56
CA GLN A 258 6.82 1.77 17.58
C GLN A 258 5.64 0.89 18.02
N ARG A 259 5.62 0.43 19.28
CA ARG A 259 4.50 -0.37 19.82
C ARG A 259 3.19 0.42 19.86
N ALA A 260 3.24 1.68 20.27
CA ALA A 260 2.06 2.54 20.29
C ALA A 260 1.46 2.72 18.87
N CYS A 261 2.31 2.97 17.88
CA CYS A 261 1.90 3.07 16.49
C CYS A 261 1.30 1.74 15.99
N ASP A 262 1.94 0.59 16.26
CA ASP A 262 1.43 -0.73 15.87
C ASP A 262 0.07 -1.01 16.50
N ALA A 263 -0.09 -0.72 17.79
CA ALA A 263 -1.35 -0.88 18.51
C ALA A 263 -2.46 0.01 17.94
N ARG A 264 -2.14 1.25 17.59
CA ARG A 264 -3.07 2.21 16.98
C ARG A 264 -3.55 1.71 15.61
N LEU A 265 -2.63 1.29 14.74
CA LEU A 265 -2.96 0.74 13.43
C LEU A 265 -3.79 -0.54 13.53
N ALA A 266 -3.41 -1.45 14.45
CA ALA A 266 -4.14 -2.70 14.68
C ALA A 266 -5.57 -2.43 15.18
N ALA A 267 -5.77 -1.48 16.11
CA ALA A 267 -7.07 -1.09 16.61
C ALA A 267 -8.00 -0.56 15.50
N ALA A 268 -7.43 0.10 14.49
CA ALA A 268 -8.16 0.57 13.32
C ALA A 268 -8.34 -0.52 12.23
N GLY A 269 -7.90 -1.75 12.47
CA GLY A 269 -7.96 -2.85 11.49
C GLY A 269 -7.02 -2.68 10.30
N ILE A 270 -5.99 -1.85 10.42
CA ILE A 270 -5.02 -1.55 9.39
C ILE A 270 -3.88 -2.57 9.41
N ALA A 271 -3.69 -3.28 8.30
CA ALA A 271 -2.52 -4.15 8.14
C ALA A 271 -1.26 -3.29 8.04
N HIS A 272 -0.23 -3.63 8.82
CA HIS A 272 0.98 -2.83 8.84
C HIS A 272 2.24 -3.68 8.87
N ALA A 273 3.32 -3.11 8.35
CA ALA A 273 4.65 -3.71 8.37
C ALA A 273 5.70 -2.61 8.53
N ARG A 274 6.88 -3.01 9.02
CA ARG A 274 8.07 -2.16 9.07
C ARG A 274 9.06 -2.60 7.99
N HIS A 275 9.69 -1.65 7.34
CA HIS A 275 10.81 -1.81 6.44
C HIS A 275 12.01 -1.03 6.99
N VAL A 276 13.15 -1.68 7.16
CA VAL A 276 14.42 -1.04 7.49
C VAL A 276 15.25 -0.89 6.23
N LEU A 277 16.01 0.20 6.08
CA LEU A 277 16.72 0.54 4.83
C LEU A 277 17.75 -0.52 4.37
N ASP A 278 18.18 -1.43 5.25
CA ASP A 278 19.07 -2.55 4.93
C ASP A 278 18.34 -3.82 4.49
N GLU A 279 16.99 -3.83 4.54
CA GLU A 279 16.17 -4.98 4.15
C GLU A 279 15.84 -4.97 2.64
N ALA A 280 15.47 -6.14 2.10
CA ALA A 280 14.97 -6.25 0.74
C ALA A 280 13.58 -5.61 0.59
N LEU A 281 13.32 -4.92 -0.54
CA LEU A 281 12.09 -4.15 -0.78
C LEU A 281 10.81 -4.98 -0.79
N ASP A 282 10.89 -6.29 -1.05
CA ASP A 282 9.73 -7.20 -1.03
C ASP A 282 9.40 -7.72 0.38
N LEU A 283 10.28 -7.54 1.35
CA LEU A 283 10.09 -8.11 2.69
C LEU A 283 8.85 -7.56 3.43
N PRO A 284 8.56 -6.24 3.43
CA PRO A 284 7.34 -5.74 4.06
C PRO A 284 6.08 -6.29 3.39
N LEU A 285 6.09 -6.51 2.08
CA LEU A 285 4.97 -7.12 1.35
C LEU A 285 4.77 -8.58 1.77
N ARG A 286 5.85 -9.35 1.89
CA ARG A 286 5.80 -10.73 2.40
C ARG A 286 5.23 -10.79 3.81
N ARG A 287 5.61 -9.86 4.70
CA ARG A 287 5.09 -9.78 6.08
C ARG A 287 3.58 -9.50 6.09
N LEU A 288 3.12 -8.53 5.29
CA LEU A 288 1.71 -8.18 5.17
C LEU A 288 0.86 -9.34 4.63
N LEU A 289 1.37 -10.04 3.62
CA LEU A 289 0.65 -11.14 2.97
C LEU A 289 0.65 -12.42 3.83
N ALA A 290 1.73 -12.71 4.56
CA ALA A 290 1.81 -13.86 5.47
C ALA A 290 0.83 -13.72 6.67
N GLY A 291 0.69 -12.53 7.25
CA GLY A 291 -0.28 -12.26 8.31
C GLY A 291 -1.72 -12.53 7.88
N ARG A 292 -2.04 -12.28 6.61
CA ARG A 292 -3.38 -12.50 6.03
C ARG A 292 -3.73 -13.99 5.85
N SER A 293 -2.73 -14.81 5.58
CA SER A 293 -2.94 -16.26 5.41
C SER A 293 -3.33 -16.94 6.73
N MET A 294 -2.94 -16.38 7.87
CA MET A 294 -3.28 -16.90 9.19
C MET A 294 -4.67 -16.47 9.67
N ASP A 295 -5.18 -15.32 9.21
CA ASP A 295 -6.51 -14.81 9.56
C ASP A 295 -7.64 -15.45 8.71
N ALA A 296 -7.29 -16.18 7.65
CA ALA A 296 -8.23 -16.82 6.72
C ALA A 296 -8.40 -18.34 6.94
N ALA A 297 -7.64 -18.93 7.87
CA ALA A 297 -7.70 -20.33 8.26
C ALA A 297 -8.44 -20.51 9.60
#